data_29e020c3454a2f9bc0e0208284d9a722
#
_entry.id   29e020c3454a2f9bc0e0208284d9a722
#
_cell.length_a   1.000
_cell.length_b   1.000
_cell.length_c   1.000
_cell.angle_alpha   90.00
_cell.angle_beta   90.00
_cell.angle_gamma   90.00
#
_symmetry.space_group_name_H-M   'P 1'
#
loop_
_entity.id
_entity.type
_entity.pdbx_description
1 polymer ?
#
loop_
_entity_poly.entity_id
_entity_poly.type
_entity_poly.pdbx_seq_one_letter_code
_entity_poly.pdbx_strand_id
1 'polypeptide(L)'
;MIGRITGTGSYIPSYCMDNNDIAKLVETSDEWIQERTGVARRHIITNETTVSMAAEAGKRALENANVRPEEVDLILVSTISSNVILPCAACEVQKEIGALNATCFDLSAACTGFVLAYNTAAAYIAAGMYRTVLVIGSESLSNLTNWEDRGTCILFGDGAGAAVVQAYDAQNEEITTDRMYFPVTHSDGKSGKALTLKSRHDANGLTKKIDKKTVFDEEHFMQMDGQAVFKFAVKKVPEVITETLEKNKLKKENIACYVLHQANRRIIEAVARRLDEPIEKFPMNLKEYGNTSSASIPILLDECNRKGKLKSGSKIVLAGFGAGLTWGATIIQWS
;
A
#
# COMPACT_ATOMS: atom_id res chain seq x y z
N MET A 1 5.14 -23.61 -9.07
CA MET A 1 4.25 -22.52 -9.54
C MET A 1 4.80 -21.19 -9.07
N ILE A 2 4.58 -20.11 -9.79
CA ILE A 2 4.92 -18.75 -9.41
C ILE A 2 3.64 -17.90 -9.42
N GLY A 3 3.57 -16.89 -8.54
CA GLY A 3 2.46 -15.94 -8.51
C GLY A 3 2.70 -14.80 -9.50
N ARG A 4 1.79 -14.59 -10.45
CA ARG A 4 1.80 -13.46 -11.38
C ARG A 4 0.61 -12.54 -11.14
N ILE A 5 0.81 -11.24 -11.24
CA ILE A 5 -0.30 -10.29 -11.26
C ILE A 5 -0.94 -10.33 -12.65
N THR A 6 -2.21 -10.74 -12.71
CA THR A 6 -2.98 -10.87 -13.94
C THR A 6 -4.02 -9.78 -14.13
N GLY A 7 -4.34 -9.04 -13.08
CA GLY A 7 -5.25 -7.90 -13.15
C GLY A 7 -5.06 -6.94 -11.99
N THR A 8 -5.42 -5.69 -12.22
CA THR A 8 -5.37 -4.61 -11.22
C THR A 8 -6.67 -3.83 -11.21
N GLY A 9 -6.96 -3.20 -10.08
CA GLY A 9 -8.11 -2.31 -9.93
C GLY A 9 -7.86 -1.31 -8.83
N SER A 10 -8.46 -0.15 -8.92
CA SER A 10 -8.39 0.87 -7.90
C SER A 10 -9.73 1.58 -7.69
N TYR A 11 -9.93 2.09 -6.50
CA TYR A 11 -11.04 2.98 -6.17
C TYR A 11 -10.53 4.19 -5.41
N ILE A 12 -10.95 5.35 -5.85
CA ILE A 12 -10.63 6.64 -5.24
C ILE A 12 -11.94 7.34 -4.90
N PRO A 13 -12.14 7.82 -3.66
CA PRO A 13 -13.30 8.61 -3.29
C PRO A 13 -13.49 9.83 -4.19
N SER A 14 -14.75 10.21 -4.43
CA SER A 14 -15.06 11.32 -5.33
C SER A 14 -14.75 12.69 -4.75
N TYR A 15 -14.85 12.85 -3.41
CA TYR A 15 -14.55 14.12 -2.77
C TYR A 15 -13.06 14.40 -2.77
N CYS A 16 -12.68 15.45 -3.45
CA CYS A 16 -11.30 15.91 -3.60
C CYS A 16 -11.08 17.19 -2.80
N MET A 17 -10.12 17.16 -1.90
CA MET A 17 -9.69 18.29 -1.07
C MET A 17 -8.32 18.78 -1.58
N ASP A 18 -8.23 20.06 -1.94
CA ASP A 18 -6.97 20.67 -2.35
C ASP A 18 -6.23 21.34 -1.17
N ASN A 19 -5.07 21.90 -1.46
CA ASN A 19 -4.25 22.54 -0.43
C ASN A 19 -4.85 23.87 0.08
N ASN A 20 -5.72 24.54 -0.70
CA ASN A 20 -6.43 25.72 -0.24
C ASN A 20 -7.52 25.35 0.80
N ASP A 21 -8.10 24.16 0.68
CA ASP A 21 -9.02 23.64 1.70
C ASP A 21 -8.27 23.33 3.01
N ILE A 22 -7.07 22.74 2.92
CA ILE A 22 -6.20 22.53 4.09
C ILE A 22 -5.81 23.86 4.74
N ALA A 23 -5.54 24.90 3.96
CA ALA A 23 -5.17 26.22 4.48
C ALA A 23 -6.31 26.92 5.26
N LYS A 24 -7.55 26.43 5.15
CA LYS A 24 -8.67 26.87 6.01
C LYS A 24 -8.65 26.22 7.41
N LEU A 25 -7.92 25.10 7.55
CA LEU A 25 -7.86 24.31 8.79
C LEU A 25 -6.59 24.63 9.60
N VAL A 26 -5.45 24.80 8.92
CA VAL A 26 -4.14 25.05 9.55
C VAL A 26 -3.37 26.14 8.80
N GLU A 27 -2.44 26.79 9.48
CA GLU A 27 -1.56 27.81 8.87
C GLU A 27 -0.60 27.19 7.87
N THR A 28 -0.92 27.27 6.58
CA THR A 28 -0.12 26.70 5.46
C THR A 28 -0.47 27.37 4.14
N SER A 29 0.20 26.98 3.04
CA SER A 29 -0.15 27.37 1.67
C SER A 29 0.04 26.21 0.68
N ASP A 30 -0.56 26.32 -0.50
CA ASP A 30 -0.41 25.33 -1.56
C ASP A 30 1.07 25.17 -1.95
N GLU A 31 1.81 26.27 -2.14
CA GLU A 31 3.22 26.27 -2.50
C GLU A 31 4.06 25.54 -1.45
N TRP A 32 3.82 25.86 -0.16
CA TRP A 32 4.54 25.25 0.96
C TRP A 32 4.32 23.74 1.03
N ILE A 33 3.07 23.27 0.85
CA ILE A 33 2.75 21.84 0.87
C ILE A 33 3.37 21.14 -0.33
N GLN A 34 3.22 21.69 -1.54
CA GLN A 34 3.76 21.07 -2.77
C GLN A 34 5.30 21.00 -2.74
N GLU A 35 5.97 22.04 -2.26
CA GLU A 35 7.44 22.05 -2.15
C GLU A 35 7.93 20.95 -1.19
N ARG A 36 7.26 20.76 -0.05
CA ARG A 36 7.69 19.85 0.99
C ARG A 36 7.28 18.41 0.76
N THR A 37 6.14 18.19 0.12
CA THR A 37 5.54 16.86 -0.01
C THR A 37 5.38 16.39 -1.44
N GLY A 38 5.13 17.30 -2.36
CA GLY A 38 4.70 17.03 -3.73
C GLY A 38 3.19 16.81 -3.87
N VAL A 39 2.40 16.91 -2.79
CA VAL A 39 0.94 16.72 -2.78
C VAL A 39 0.24 18.03 -3.16
N ALA A 40 -0.62 18.00 -4.19
CA ALA A 40 -1.48 19.12 -4.54
C ALA A 40 -2.92 18.92 -4.03
N ARG A 41 -3.38 17.66 -3.99
CA ARG A 41 -4.70 17.29 -3.50
C ARG A 41 -4.72 15.89 -2.91
N ARG A 42 -5.79 15.56 -2.23
CA ARG A 42 -6.09 14.24 -1.68
C ARG A 42 -7.58 13.96 -1.80
N HIS A 43 -7.91 12.70 -1.86
CA HIS A 43 -9.29 12.26 -1.87
C HIS A 43 -9.68 11.76 -0.49
N ILE A 44 -10.87 12.10 -0.05
CA ILE A 44 -11.36 11.83 1.30
C ILE A 44 -12.71 11.14 1.19
N ILE A 45 -12.93 10.12 2.00
CA ILE A 45 -14.23 9.43 2.08
C ILE A 45 -15.31 10.38 2.56
N THR A 46 -16.53 10.18 2.06
CA THR A 46 -17.75 10.86 2.52
C THR A 46 -18.78 9.85 3.03
N ASN A 47 -19.17 8.92 2.16
CA ASN A 47 -20.08 7.82 2.47
C ASN A 47 -19.42 6.45 2.32
N GLU A 48 -18.21 6.44 1.79
CA GLU A 48 -17.42 5.24 1.61
C GLU A 48 -16.85 4.76 2.95
N THR A 49 -16.47 3.49 2.97
CA THR A 49 -15.70 2.88 4.06
C THR A 49 -14.48 2.20 3.51
N THR A 50 -13.51 1.87 4.36
CA THR A 50 -12.35 1.08 3.97
C THR A 50 -12.76 -0.22 3.26
N VAL A 51 -13.83 -0.88 3.75
CA VAL A 51 -14.38 -2.11 3.15
C VAL A 51 -15.01 -1.84 1.78
N SER A 52 -15.87 -0.83 1.66
CA SER A 52 -16.54 -0.57 0.37
C SER A 52 -15.56 -0.16 -0.72
N MET A 53 -14.53 0.64 -0.39
CA MET A 53 -13.44 0.96 -1.31
C MET A 53 -12.66 -0.29 -1.72
N ALA A 54 -12.33 -1.16 -0.75
CA ALA A 54 -11.63 -2.43 -1.00
C ALA A 54 -12.42 -3.34 -1.93
N ALA A 55 -13.73 -3.48 -1.68
CA ALA A 55 -14.61 -4.30 -2.51
C ALA A 55 -14.69 -3.79 -3.95
N GLU A 56 -14.81 -2.48 -4.12
CA GLU A 56 -14.88 -1.87 -5.47
C GLU A 56 -13.55 -2.01 -6.22
N ALA A 57 -12.40 -1.78 -5.56
CA ALA A 57 -11.09 -2.03 -6.15
C ALA A 57 -10.90 -3.50 -6.52
N GLY A 58 -11.35 -4.41 -5.63
CA GLY A 58 -11.32 -5.85 -5.86
C GLY A 58 -12.14 -6.28 -7.07
N LYS A 59 -13.39 -5.80 -7.21
CA LYS A 59 -14.25 -6.07 -8.39
C LYS A 59 -13.55 -5.65 -9.68
N ARG A 60 -13.02 -4.43 -9.72
CA ARG A 60 -12.28 -3.93 -10.90
C ARG A 60 -11.03 -4.74 -11.22
N ALA A 61 -10.33 -5.23 -10.21
CA ALA A 61 -9.18 -6.10 -10.41
C ALA A 61 -9.58 -7.46 -10.99
N LEU A 62 -10.66 -8.06 -10.49
CA LEU A 62 -11.21 -9.31 -11.00
C LEU A 62 -11.72 -9.16 -12.45
N GLU A 63 -12.43 -8.09 -12.75
CA GLU A 63 -12.85 -7.76 -14.12
C GLU A 63 -11.66 -7.61 -15.07
N ASN A 64 -10.61 -6.89 -14.64
CA ASN A 64 -9.40 -6.70 -15.43
C ASN A 64 -8.63 -8.02 -15.66
N ALA A 65 -8.66 -8.93 -14.67
CA ALA A 65 -8.05 -10.26 -14.78
C ALA A 65 -8.94 -11.27 -15.55
N ASN A 66 -10.19 -10.91 -15.88
CA ASN A 66 -11.21 -11.84 -16.38
C ASN A 66 -11.40 -13.07 -15.47
N VAL A 67 -11.46 -12.84 -14.16
CA VAL A 67 -11.62 -13.85 -13.10
C VAL A 67 -12.99 -13.64 -12.44
N ARG A 68 -13.76 -14.72 -12.31
CA ARG A 68 -15.03 -14.69 -11.58
C ARG A 68 -14.79 -14.73 -10.07
N PRO A 69 -15.63 -14.08 -9.25
CA PRO A 69 -15.47 -14.10 -7.80
C PRO A 69 -15.36 -15.50 -7.17
N GLU A 70 -16.08 -16.49 -7.73
CA GLU A 70 -16.08 -17.88 -7.22
C GLU A 70 -14.75 -18.60 -7.48
N GLU A 71 -13.88 -18.07 -8.33
CA GLU A 71 -12.56 -18.64 -8.64
C GLU A 71 -11.47 -18.12 -7.70
N VAL A 72 -11.81 -17.21 -6.79
CA VAL A 72 -10.87 -16.66 -5.79
C VAL A 72 -10.75 -17.65 -4.62
N ASP A 73 -9.53 -18.09 -4.34
CA ASP A 73 -9.22 -19.00 -3.24
C ASP A 73 -8.90 -18.28 -1.92
N LEU A 74 -8.34 -17.07 -2.03
CA LEU A 74 -7.89 -16.28 -0.89
C LEU A 74 -8.06 -14.79 -1.14
N ILE A 75 -8.57 -14.07 -0.13
CA ILE A 75 -8.58 -12.61 -0.08
C ILE A 75 -7.70 -12.14 1.06
N LEU A 76 -6.72 -11.29 0.74
CA LEU A 76 -5.85 -10.60 1.67
C LEU A 76 -6.13 -9.10 1.62
N VAL A 77 -6.56 -8.52 2.74
CA VAL A 77 -6.70 -7.06 2.84
C VAL A 77 -5.62 -6.51 3.75
N SER A 78 -4.79 -5.63 3.22
CA SER A 78 -3.84 -4.86 4.01
C SER A 78 -4.45 -3.52 4.39
N THR A 79 -4.65 -3.30 5.68
CA THR A 79 -5.23 -2.06 6.21
C THR A 79 -4.84 -1.83 7.68
N ILE A 80 -4.81 -0.56 8.09
CA ILE A 80 -4.72 -0.11 9.49
C ILE A 80 -5.93 0.77 9.88
N SER A 81 -6.85 0.98 8.94
CA SER A 81 -7.96 1.93 9.06
C SER A 81 -9.31 1.27 8.82
N SER A 82 -9.41 -0.06 9.04
CA SER A 82 -10.70 -0.76 8.93
C SER A 82 -11.74 -0.15 9.85
N ASN A 83 -12.94 0.05 9.32
CA ASN A 83 -14.10 0.51 10.08
C ASN A 83 -14.70 -0.58 10.98
N VAL A 84 -14.28 -1.84 10.83
CA VAL A 84 -14.65 -2.99 11.67
C VAL A 84 -13.41 -3.77 12.06
N ILE A 85 -13.41 -4.30 13.28
CA ILE A 85 -12.34 -5.17 13.78
C ILE A 85 -12.73 -6.64 13.62
N LEU A 86 -14.00 -6.96 13.88
CA LEU A 86 -14.61 -8.29 13.74
C LEU A 86 -16.00 -8.13 13.11
N PRO A 87 -16.29 -8.84 12.01
CA PRO A 87 -15.34 -9.69 11.25
C PRO A 87 -14.22 -8.86 10.63
N CYS A 88 -13.14 -9.52 10.15
CA CYS A 88 -12.05 -8.81 9.48
C CYS A 88 -12.54 -8.17 8.16
N ALA A 89 -11.85 -7.13 7.67
CA ALA A 89 -12.24 -6.43 6.45
C ALA A 89 -12.30 -7.37 5.24
N ALA A 90 -11.40 -8.33 5.14
CA ALA A 90 -11.38 -9.30 4.05
C ALA A 90 -12.66 -10.16 3.99
N CYS A 91 -13.26 -10.51 5.15
CA CYS A 91 -14.54 -11.23 5.18
C CYS A 91 -15.72 -10.38 4.70
N GLU A 92 -15.73 -9.10 5.06
CA GLU A 92 -16.75 -8.17 4.56
C GLU A 92 -16.60 -7.93 3.05
N VAL A 93 -15.37 -7.78 2.56
CA VAL A 93 -15.08 -7.69 1.12
C VAL A 93 -15.54 -8.95 0.39
N GLN A 94 -15.24 -10.15 0.92
CA GLN A 94 -15.68 -11.44 0.36
C GLN A 94 -17.19 -11.45 0.09
N LYS A 95 -17.96 -11.05 1.09
CA LYS A 95 -19.43 -10.95 1.01
C LYS A 95 -19.87 -9.96 -0.06
N GLU A 96 -19.25 -8.77 -0.11
CA GLU A 96 -19.64 -7.71 -1.05
C GLU A 96 -19.31 -8.03 -2.51
N ILE A 97 -18.23 -8.79 -2.76
CA ILE A 97 -17.85 -9.19 -4.12
C ILE A 97 -18.41 -10.55 -4.54
N GLY A 98 -18.96 -11.33 -3.60
CA GLY A 98 -19.52 -12.65 -3.87
C GLY A 98 -18.48 -13.78 -3.99
N ALA A 99 -17.26 -13.60 -3.50
CA ALA A 99 -16.16 -14.58 -3.54
C ALA A 99 -16.30 -15.66 -2.44
N LEU A 100 -17.44 -16.35 -2.39
CA LEU A 100 -17.86 -17.18 -1.28
C LEU A 100 -16.96 -18.40 -1.00
N ASN A 101 -16.11 -18.78 -1.95
CA ASN A 101 -15.16 -19.90 -1.80
C ASN A 101 -13.83 -19.46 -1.16
N ALA A 102 -13.57 -18.15 -1.06
CA ALA A 102 -12.29 -17.65 -0.62
C ALA A 102 -12.08 -17.76 0.89
N THR A 103 -10.90 -18.16 1.32
CA THR A 103 -10.41 -17.89 2.68
C THR A 103 -10.10 -16.40 2.82
N CYS A 104 -10.30 -15.81 4.01
CA CYS A 104 -10.20 -14.38 4.20
C CYS A 104 -9.43 -14.02 5.47
N PHE A 105 -8.47 -13.11 5.39
CA PHE A 105 -7.87 -12.47 6.56
C PHE A 105 -7.20 -11.14 6.23
N ASP A 106 -7.06 -10.29 7.23
CA ASP A 106 -6.39 -9.00 7.13
C ASP A 106 -4.92 -9.12 7.51
N LEU A 107 -4.11 -8.21 6.95
CA LEU A 107 -2.70 -8.03 7.27
C LEU A 107 -2.47 -6.58 7.70
N SER A 108 -1.90 -6.38 8.88
CA SER A 108 -1.56 -5.07 9.42
C SER A 108 -0.05 -4.83 9.38
N ALA A 109 0.40 -4.03 8.41
CA ALA A 109 1.81 -3.65 8.26
C ALA A 109 1.95 -2.24 7.65
N ALA A 110 0.95 -1.38 7.89
CA ALA A 110 0.91 0.01 7.42
C ALA A 110 1.33 0.12 5.94
N CYS A 111 2.17 1.12 5.62
CA CYS A 111 2.57 1.40 4.24
C CYS A 111 3.38 0.29 3.54
N THR A 112 3.93 -0.66 4.29
CA THR A 112 4.62 -1.84 3.72
C THR A 112 3.63 -2.97 3.40
N GLY A 113 2.39 -2.81 3.84
CA GLY A 113 1.39 -3.87 3.90
C GLY A 113 1.10 -4.53 2.56
N PHE A 114 0.96 -3.76 1.46
CA PHE A 114 0.71 -4.37 0.15
C PHE A 114 1.89 -5.25 -0.32
N VAL A 115 3.14 -4.83 -0.09
CA VAL A 115 4.32 -5.64 -0.45
C VAL A 115 4.34 -6.94 0.34
N LEU A 116 4.03 -6.90 1.63
CA LEU A 116 3.97 -8.09 2.47
C LEU A 116 2.79 -8.99 2.10
N ALA A 117 1.63 -8.42 1.80
CA ALA A 117 0.45 -9.19 1.35
C ALA A 117 0.70 -9.87 0.00
N TYR A 118 1.33 -9.18 -0.96
CA TYR A 118 1.76 -9.79 -2.23
C TYR A 118 2.75 -10.94 -1.99
N ASN A 119 3.76 -10.73 -1.15
CA ASN A 119 4.73 -11.77 -0.82
C ASN A 119 4.09 -13.01 -0.16
N THR A 120 3.08 -12.78 0.69
CA THR A 120 2.29 -13.84 1.32
C THR A 120 1.50 -14.63 0.25
N ALA A 121 0.83 -13.93 -0.65
CA ALA A 121 0.11 -14.55 -1.77
C ALA A 121 1.05 -15.38 -2.66
N ALA A 122 2.20 -14.81 -3.04
CA ALA A 122 3.20 -15.49 -3.87
C ALA A 122 3.78 -16.74 -3.17
N ALA A 123 4.01 -16.67 -1.86
CA ALA A 123 4.49 -17.80 -1.08
C ALA A 123 3.44 -18.92 -1.00
N TYR A 124 2.18 -18.61 -0.78
CA TYR A 124 1.09 -19.61 -0.75
C TYR A 124 0.88 -20.27 -2.12
N ILE A 125 0.96 -19.49 -3.19
CA ILE A 125 0.91 -20.03 -4.56
C ILE A 125 2.11 -20.95 -4.82
N ALA A 126 3.31 -20.54 -4.43
CA ALA A 126 4.52 -21.37 -4.60
C ALA A 126 4.45 -22.68 -3.80
N ALA A 127 3.82 -22.64 -2.62
CA ALA A 127 3.57 -23.83 -1.79
C ALA A 127 2.41 -24.71 -2.32
N GLY A 128 1.68 -24.28 -3.35
CA GLY A 128 0.55 -25.01 -3.93
C GLY A 128 -0.73 -24.96 -3.09
N MET A 129 -0.82 -24.04 -2.11
CA MET A 129 -1.99 -23.90 -1.24
C MET A 129 -3.17 -23.24 -1.93
N TYR A 130 -2.92 -22.22 -2.74
CA TYR A 130 -3.92 -21.43 -3.47
C TYR A 130 -3.46 -21.21 -4.92
N ARG A 131 -4.40 -20.95 -5.81
CA ARG A 131 -4.15 -20.68 -7.23
C ARG A 131 -4.51 -19.26 -7.64
N THR A 132 -5.54 -18.69 -7.04
CA THR A 132 -6.04 -17.34 -7.33
C THR A 132 -6.21 -16.57 -6.03
N VAL A 133 -5.41 -15.53 -5.85
CA VAL A 133 -5.40 -14.71 -4.64
C VAL A 133 -5.72 -13.26 -5.00
N LEU A 134 -6.70 -12.67 -4.33
CA LEU A 134 -7.01 -11.25 -4.42
C LEU A 134 -6.29 -10.51 -3.28
N VAL A 135 -5.34 -9.65 -3.64
CA VAL A 135 -4.55 -8.84 -2.70
C VAL A 135 -4.99 -7.40 -2.79
N ILE A 136 -5.42 -6.82 -1.68
CA ILE A 136 -5.98 -5.47 -1.61
C ILE A 136 -5.22 -4.65 -0.57
N GLY A 137 -4.89 -3.40 -0.91
CA GLY A 137 -4.54 -2.36 0.05
C GLY A 137 -5.67 -1.33 0.09
N SER A 138 -6.24 -1.05 1.25
CA SER A 138 -7.34 -0.10 1.39
C SER A 138 -7.22 0.70 2.67
N GLU A 139 -7.33 2.01 2.56
CA GLU A 139 -7.16 2.89 3.71
C GLU A 139 -8.12 4.08 3.68
N SER A 140 -8.65 4.41 4.86
CA SER A 140 -9.36 5.66 5.17
C SER A 140 -8.57 6.44 6.23
N LEU A 141 -7.40 6.96 5.83
CA LEU A 141 -6.48 7.65 6.74
C LEU A 141 -7.04 8.98 7.25
N SER A 142 -8.00 9.56 6.54
CA SER A 142 -8.70 10.76 6.96
C SER A 142 -9.34 10.63 8.36
N ASN A 143 -9.80 9.41 8.70
CA ASN A 143 -10.37 9.08 10.00
C ASN A 143 -9.33 8.96 11.14
N LEU A 144 -8.05 8.86 10.77
CA LEU A 144 -6.93 8.66 11.70
C LEU A 144 -6.03 9.90 11.78
N THR A 145 -6.34 10.92 10.98
CA THR A 145 -5.57 12.17 10.88
C THR A 145 -6.12 13.19 11.84
N ASN A 146 -5.24 13.84 12.60
CA ASN A 146 -5.58 15.06 13.32
C ASN A 146 -5.54 16.24 12.33
N TRP A 147 -6.72 16.78 11.99
CA TRP A 147 -6.83 17.87 11.02
C TRP A 147 -6.34 19.22 11.54
N GLU A 148 -6.04 19.33 12.84
CA GLU A 148 -5.40 20.48 13.47
C GLU A 148 -3.87 20.36 13.52
N ASP A 149 -3.31 19.20 13.21
CA ASP A 149 -1.86 18.99 13.12
C ASP A 149 -1.35 19.21 11.70
N ARG A 150 -0.71 20.34 11.46
CA ARG A 150 -0.09 20.67 10.18
C ARG A 150 0.96 19.64 9.73
N GLY A 151 1.57 18.90 10.66
CA GLY A 151 2.60 17.91 10.36
C GLY A 151 2.07 16.68 9.62
N THR A 152 0.79 16.35 9.81
CA THR A 152 0.15 15.15 9.27
C THR A 152 -0.99 15.43 8.31
N CYS A 153 -1.85 16.42 8.57
CA CYS A 153 -3.05 16.70 7.78
C CYS A 153 -2.78 17.06 6.31
N ILE A 154 -1.57 17.53 5.99
CA ILE A 154 -1.14 17.89 4.65
C ILE A 154 -0.77 16.70 3.76
N LEU A 155 -0.67 15.47 4.32
CA LEU A 155 -0.06 14.31 3.66
C LEU A 155 -1.08 13.29 3.17
N PHE A 156 -2.01 12.91 4.05
CA PHE A 156 -2.78 11.68 3.90
C PHE A 156 -4.02 11.86 3.04
N GLY A 157 -4.36 10.78 2.33
CA GLY A 157 -5.59 10.62 1.58
C GLY A 157 -6.13 9.20 1.69
N ASP A 158 -7.34 8.99 1.18
CA ASP A 158 -8.07 7.74 1.22
C ASP A 158 -8.10 7.08 -0.16
N GLY A 159 -8.21 5.77 -0.19
CA GLY A 159 -8.35 5.00 -1.41
C GLY A 159 -8.05 3.52 -1.23
N ALA A 160 -8.34 2.77 -2.25
CA ALA A 160 -8.05 1.34 -2.33
C ALA A 160 -7.43 0.96 -3.69
N GLY A 161 -6.54 0.00 -3.66
CA GLY A 161 -6.02 -0.65 -4.85
C GLY A 161 -5.93 -2.15 -4.64
N ALA A 162 -6.09 -2.91 -5.72
CA ALA A 162 -6.12 -4.35 -5.69
C ALA A 162 -5.32 -4.97 -6.84
N ALA A 163 -4.83 -6.17 -6.62
CA ALA A 163 -4.21 -7.01 -7.63
C ALA A 163 -4.71 -8.46 -7.51
N VAL A 164 -5.04 -9.07 -8.64
CA VAL A 164 -5.28 -10.51 -8.74
C VAL A 164 -3.94 -11.18 -9.01
N VAL A 165 -3.56 -12.11 -8.14
CA VAL A 165 -2.33 -12.91 -8.27
C VAL A 165 -2.72 -14.35 -8.57
N GLN A 166 -2.35 -14.84 -9.74
CA GLN A 166 -2.67 -16.20 -10.17
C GLN A 166 -1.43 -17.08 -10.27
N ALA A 167 -1.64 -18.37 -10.04
CA ALA A 167 -0.63 -19.40 -10.19
C ALA A 167 -0.28 -19.60 -11.67
N TYR A 168 0.99 -19.46 -11.98
CA TYR A 168 1.57 -19.72 -13.30
C TYR A 168 2.55 -20.88 -13.22
N ASP A 169 2.44 -21.82 -14.17
CA ASP A 169 3.34 -22.96 -14.24
C ASP A 169 4.48 -22.67 -15.21
N ALA A 170 5.63 -22.31 -14.66
CA ALA A 170 6.82 -21.97 -15.44
C ALA A 170 7.49 -23.17 -16.15
N GLN A 171 7.05 -24.41 -15.87
CA GLN A 171 7.69 -25.61 -16.44
C GLN A 171 7.18 -25.96 -17.85
N ASN A 172 6.09 -25.35 -18.29
CA ASN A 172 5.45 -25.68 -19.57
C ASN A 172 5.90 -24.81 -20.75
N GLU A 173 6.85 -23.89 -20.58
CA GLU A 173 7.37 -23.06 -21.68
C GLU A 173 8.86 -23.37 -21.95
N GLU A 174 9.21 -23.61 -23.21
CA GLU A 174 10.57 -23.95 -23.67
C GLU A 174 11.63 -22.87 -23.40
N ILE A 175 11.23 -21.64 -23.08
CA ILE A 175 12.13 -20.51 -22.75
C ILE A 175 11.53 -19.71 -21.59
N THR A 176 11.66 -20.18 -20.36
CA THR A 176 11.23 -19.37 -19.24
C THR A 176 12.40 -18.65 -18.58
N THR A 177 12.49 -17.36 -18.79
CA THR A 177 13.19 -16.44 -17.89
C THR A 177 12.38 -16.23 -16.60
N ASP A 178 11.19 -16.82 -16.51
CA ASP A 178 10.24 -16.66 -15.42
C ASP A 178 10.66 -17.47 -14.21
N ARG A 179 10.86 -16.80 -13.13
CA ARG A 179 11.19 -17.40 -11.85
C ARG A 179 10.51 -16.67 -10.72
N MET A 180 10.32 -17.33 -9.61
CA MET A 180 9.98 -16.66 -8.36
C MET A 180 11.15 -15.79 -7.94
N TYR A 181 10.88 -14.51 -7.70
CA TYR A 181 11.84 -13.59 -7.10
C TYR A 181 11.69 -13.58 -5.58
N PHE A 182 12.81 -13.68 -4.88
CA PHE A 182 12.85 -13.67 -3.43
C PHE A 182 12.79 -12.24 -2.91
N PRO A 183 11.79 -11.90 -2.07
CA PRO A 183 11.72 -10.58 -1.46
C PRO A 183 12.81 -10.41 -0.40
N VAL A 184 13.10 -9.14 -0.09
CA VAL A 184 13.85 -8.77 1.11
C VAL A 184 12.99 -7.83 1.94
N THR A 185 12.82 -8.17 3.20
CA THR A 185 12.00 -7.41 4.15
C THR A 185 12.71 -7.32 5.49
N HIS A 186 12.54 -6.18 6.15
CA HIS A 186 13.14 -5.89 7.45
C HIS A 186 12.14 -5.20 8.37
N SER A 187 12.42 -5.25 9.67
CA SER A 187 11.66 -4.55 10.70
C SER A 187 12.60 -4.00 11.78
N ASP A 188 12.25 -2.84 12.33
CA ASP A 188 12.90 -2.24 13.48
C ASP A 188 11.86 -1.76 14.51
N GLY A 189 11.48 -2.63 15.43
CA GLY A 189 10.52 -2.32 16.48
C GLY A 189 11.03 -1.28 17.51
N LYS A 190 12.34 -1.01 17.57
CA LYS A 190 12.89 0.00 18.49
C LYS A 190 12.54 1.42 18.04
N SER A 191 12.38 1.62 16.74
CA SER A 191 12.07 2.93 16.13
C SER A 191 10.56 3.18 15.96
N GLY A 192 9.68 2.36 16.56
CA GLY A 192 8.23 2.43 16.39
C GLY A 192 7.60 3.78 16.74
N LYS A 193 8.21 4.55 17.66
CA LYS A 193 7.75 5.88 18.03
C LYS A 193 7.84 6.94 16.92
N ALA A 194 8.61 6.68 15.86
CA ALA A 194 8.75 7.61 14.74
C ALA A 194 7.45 7.78 13.91
N LEU A 195 6.62 6.75 13.90
CA LEU A 195 5.29 6.78 13.27
C LEU A 195 4.39 5.81 14.03
N THR A 196 3.41 6.34 14.76
CA THR A 196 2.58 5.54 15.66
C THR A 196 1.13 5.97 15.64
N LEU A 197 0.25 5.03 15.91
CA LEU A 197 -1.18 5.22 16.14
C LEU A 197 -1.59 4.27 17.27
N LYS A 198 -2.05 4.82 18.39
CA LYS A 198 -2.54 3.99 19.49
C LYS A 198 -3.91 3.38 19.17
N SER A 199 -4.11 2.15 19.65
CA SER A 199 -5.42 1.53 19.61
C SER A 199 -6.43 2.35 20.42
N ARG A 200 -7.68 2.42 19.93
CA ARG A 200 -8.81 3.01 20.65
C ARG A 200 -9.32 2.13 21.81
N HIS A 201 -8.70 0.98 22.03
CA HIS A 201 -9.03 0.05 23.13
C HIS A 201 -8.09 0.29 24.30
N ASP A 202 -8.65 0.62 25.47
CA ASP A 202 -7.87 0.67 26.72
C ASP A 202 -7.61 -0.76 27.22
N ALA A 203 -6.34 -1.13 27.33
CA ALA A 203 -5.91 -2.44 27.85
C ALA A 203 -6.40 -2.71 29.30
N ASN A 204 -6.77 -1.65 30.04
CA ASN A 204 -7.18 -1.70 31.43
C ASN A 204 -8.68 -1.43 31.66
N GLY A 205 -9.50 -1.48 30.59
CA GLY A 205 -10.91 -1.09 30.66
C GLY A 205 -11.76 -1.78 31.70
N LEU A 206 -11.40 -3.02 32.12
CA LEU A 206 -12.08 -3.74 33.21
C LEU A 206 -11.66 -3.28 34.61
N THR A 207 -10.48 -2.71 34.79
CA THR A 207 -9.91 -2.36 36.09
C THR A 207 -9.99 -0.88 36.42
N LYS A 208 -10.13 -0.03 35.41
CA LYS A 208 -10.42 1.40 35.58
C LYS A 208 -11.94 1.60 35.63
N LYS A 209 -12.45 2.24 36.70
CA LYS A 209 -13.80 2.82 36.68
C LYS A 209 -13.86 3.75 35.48
N ILE A 210 -14.67 3.38 34.49
CA ILE A 210 -14.86 4.18 33.28
C ILE A 210 -15.48 5.51 33.71
N ASP A 211 -14.67 6.54 33.81
CA ASP A 211 -15.16 7.91 33.82
C ASP A 211 -15.84 8.15 32.46
N LYS A 212 -17.11 8.55 32.46
CA LYS A 212 -18.01 8.58 31.31
C LYS A 212 -17.64 9.57 30.18
N LYS A 213 -16.42 10.10 30.16
CA LYS A 213 -15.88 10.93 29.10
C LYS A 213 -14.69 10.21 28.46
N THR A 214 -14.97 9.37 27.47
CA THR A 214 -13.94 8.96 26.51
C THR A 214 -13.67 10.14 25.58
N VAL A 215 -12.81 11.04 26.00
CA VAL A 215 -12.24 12.05 25.11
C VAL A 215 -11.14 11.34 24.34
N PHE A 216 -11.25 11.26 23.02
CA PHE A 216 -10.13 10.86 22.17
C PHE A 216 -9.06 11.94 22.33
N ASP A 217 -7.97 11.61 23.01
CA ASP A 217 -6.81 12.49 23.12
C ASP A 217 -5.97 12.45 21.83
N GLU A 218 -4.94 13.29 21.76
CA GLU A 218 -4.06 13.39 20.59
C GLU A 218 -3.39 12.04 20.23
N GLU A 219 -3.22 11.14 21.19
CA GLU A 219 -2.60 9.84 20.98
C GLU A 219 -3.46 8.86 20.15
N HIS A 220 -4.75 9.14 20.00
CA HIS A 220 -5.68 8.37 19.17
C HIS A 220 -5.66 8.78 17.69
N PHE A 221 -4.90 9.80 17.34
CA PHE A 221 -4.60 10.18 15.97
C PHE A 221 -3.17 9.74 15.60
N MET A 222 -2.93 9.67 14.30
CA MET A 222 -1.62 9.33 13.77
C MET A 222 -0.58 10.39 14.16
N GLN A 223 0.49 9.95 14.81
CA GLN A 223 1.62 10.78 15.21
C GLN A 223 2.85 10.42 14.42
N MET A 224 3.57 11.42 13.90
CA MET A 224 4.71 11.21 13.05
C MET A 224 5.85 12.20 13.32
N ASP A 225 7.05 11.67 13.58
CA ASP A 225 8.29 12.42 13.40
C ASP A 225 8.70 12.36 11.93
N GLY A 226 8.22 13.35 11.17
CA GLY A 226 8.47 13.39 9.72
C GLY A 226 9.95 13.45 9.36
N GLN A 227 10.82 14.03 10.23
CA GLN A 227 12.27 14.09 9.99
C GLN A 227 12.91 12.71 10.17
N ALA A 228 12.55 11.99 11.23
CA ALA A 228 13.03 10.63 11.48
C ALA A 228 12.60 9.67 10.36
N VAL A 229 11.31 9.71 9.98
CA VAL A 229 10.76 8.90 8.87
C VAL A 229 11.46 9.21 7.55
N PHE A 230 11.68 10.49 7.23
CA PHE A 230 12.40 10.89 6.02
C PHE A 230 13.84 10.35 5.99
N LYS A 231 14.61 10.56 7.06
CA LYS A 231 16.01 10.07 7.17
C LYS A 231 16.08 8.55 7.04
N PHE A 232 15.14 7.85 7.66
CA PHE A 232 15.01 6.40 7.56
C PHE A 232 14.73 5.97 6.12
N ALA A 233 13.69 6.53 5.49
CA ALA A 233 13.26 6.13 4.16
C ALA A 233 14.34 6.33 3.09
N VAL A 234 14.96 7.53 3.04
CA VAL A 234 16.00 7.83 2.04
C VAL A 234 17.25 6.97 2.19
N LYS A 235 17.47 6.37 3.37
CA LYS A 235 18.57 5.44 3.61
C LYS A 235 18.16 4.00 3.31
N LYS A 236 17.05 3.54 3.91
CA LYS A 236 16.68 2.11 3.94
C LYS A 236 16.02 1.61 2.67
N VAL A 237 15.30 2.47 1.94
CA VAL A 237 14.64 2.03 0.71
C VAL A 237 15.64 1.69 -0.40
N PRO A 238 16.64 2.52 -0.71
CA PRO A 238 17.68 2.12 -1.68
C PRO A 238 18.46 0.88 -1.23
N GLU A 239 18.81 0.77 0.07
CA GLU A 239 19.51 -0.38 0.61
C GLU A 239 18.73 -1.67 0.36
N VAL A 240 17.43 -1.74 0.70
CA VAL A 240 16.62 -2.94 0.53
C VAL A 240 16.35 -3.25 -0.94
N ILE A 241 16.23 -2.25 -1.81
CA ILE A 241 16.11 -2.48 -3.25
C ILE A 241 17.39 -3.14 -3.79
N THR A 242 18.56 -2.59 -3.44
CA THR A 242 19.85 -3.16 -3.86
C THR A 242 20.01 -4.60 -3.35
N GLU A 243 19.74 -4.83 -2.07
CA GLU A 243 19.77 -6.16 -1.45
C GLU A 243 18.81 -7.15 -2.17
N THR A 244 17.62 -6.68 -2.56
CA THR A 244 16.66 -7.49 -3.32
C THR A 244 17.20 -7.85 -4.71
N LEU A 245 17.81 -6.91 -5.41
CA LEU A 245 18.44 -7.16 -6.71
C LEU A 245 19.58 -8.18 -6.59
N GLU A 246 20.48 -7.99 -5.62
CA GLU A 246 21.62 -8.89 -5.37
C GLU A 246 21.16 -10.31 -5.04
N LYS A 247 20.17 -10.44 -4.13
CA LYS A 247 19.59 -11.74 -3.77
C LYS A 247 19.04 -12.49 -4.97
N ASN A 248 18.51 -11.76 -5.94
CA ASN A 248 17.95 -12.32 -7.17
C ASN A 248 18.94 -12.38 -8.34
N LYS A 249 20.20 -11.98 -8.13
CA LYS A 249 21.25 -11.92 -9.16
C LYS A 249 20.82 -11.07 -10.37
N LEU A 250 20.14 -9.97 -10.09
CA LEU A 250 19.71 -8.97 -11.08
C LEU A 250 20.51 -7.69 -10.91
N LYS A 251 20.69 -6.98 -12.04
CA LYS A 251 21.25 -5.64 -12.08
C LYS A 251 20.12 -4.62 -12.24
N LYS A 252 20.38 -3.35 -11.89
CA LYS A 252 19.39 -2.27 -12.02
C LYS A 252 18.94 -2.04 -13.47
N GLU A 253 19.80 -2.32 -14.46
CA GLU A 253 19.49 -2.24 -15.88
C GLU A 253 18.41 -3.25 -16.31
N ASN A 254 18.22 -4.33 -15.55
CA ASN A 254 17.16 -5.30 -15.78
C ASN A 254 15.78 -4.80 -15.34
N ILE A 255 15.72 -3.69 -14.60
CA ILE A 255 14.48 -3.18 -14.02
C ILE A 255 13.92 -2.06 -14.91
N ALA A 256 12.69 -2.27 -15.35
CA ALA A 256 11.97 -1.31 -16.18
C ALA A 256 11.33 -0.20 -15.36
N CYS A 257 10.88 -0.50 -14.13
CA CYS A 257 10.10 0.44 -13.32
C CYS A 257 10.25 0.12 -11.82
N TYR A 258 10.25 1.16 -10.99
CA TYR A 258 10.26 1.11 -9.53
C TYR A 258 8.97 1.72 -9.00
N VAL A 259 8.02 0.89 -8.60
CA VAL A 259 6.75 1.32 -8.01
C VAL A 259 6.92 1.36 -6.49
N LEU A 260 7.19 2.55 -5.97
CA LEU A 260 7.42 2.79 -4.55
C LEU A 260 6.14 3.23 -3.84
N HIS A 261 6.09 2.99 -2.53
CA HIS A 261 5.10 3.65 -1.68
C HIS A 261 5.14 5.18 -1.87
N GLN A 262 3.97 5.78 -2.04
CA GLN A 262 3.76 7.18 -2.39
C GLN A 262 3.67 8.08 -1.13
N ALA A 263 4.74 8.13 -0.34
CA ALA A 263 4.75 8.90 0.91
C ALA A 263 5.06 10.39 0.69
N ASN A 264 6.05 10.67 -0.15
CA ASN A 264 6.58 12.02 -0.37
C ASN A 264 7.47 12.03 -1.62
N ARG A 265 7.27 13.04 -2.51
CA ARG A 265 8.06 13.18 -3.74
C ARG A 265 9.56 13.23 -3.47
N ARG A 266 9.98 13.98 -2.44
CA ARG A 266 11.41 14.15 -2.11
C ARG A 266 12.07 12.84 -1.69
N ILE A 267 11.32 11.91 -1.08
CA ILE A 267 11.82 10.56 -0.76
C ILE A 267 12.06 9.78 -2.05
N ILE A 268 11.09 9.76 -2.98
CA ILE A 268 11.21 9.03 -4.25
C ILE A 268 12.37 9.57 -5.07
N GLU A 269 12.51 10.89 -5.19
CA GLU A 269 13.65 11.53 -5.86
C GLU A 269 15.00 11.19 -5.22
N ALA A 270 15.05 11.13 -3.88
CA ALA A 270 16.27 10.76 -3.17
C ALA A 270 16.62 9.28 -3.37
N VAL A 271 15.62 8.40 -3.44
CA VAL A 271 15.81 6.97 -3.76
C VAL A 271 16.35 6.81 -5.18
N ALA A 272 15.75 7.47 -6.16
CA ALA A 272 16.21 7.44 -7.55
C ALA A 272 17.68 7.88 -7.69
N ARG A 273 18.04 9.03 -7.08
CA ARG A 273 19.43 9.50 -7.06
C ARG A 273 20.40 8.53 -6.40
N ARG A 274 20.00 7.89 -5.29
CA ARG A 274 20.89 6.95 -4.57
C ARG A 274 21.07 5.64 -5.31
N LEU A 275 20.07 5.21 -6.06
CA LEU A 275 20.16 4.05 -6.95
C LEU A 275 20.91 4.38 -8.25
N ASP A 276 21.19 5.67 -8.49
CA ASP A 276 21.75 6.15 -9.76
C ASP A 276 20.89 5.66 -10.95
N GLU A 277 19.57 5.89 -10.83
CA GLU A 277 18.56 5.55 -11.84
C GLU A 277 17.76 6.79 -12.26
N PRO A 278 17.35 6.90 -13.52
CA PRO A 278 16.59 8.04 -14.02
C PRO A 278 15.20 8.09 -13.34
N ILE A 279 14.75 9.30 -13.00
CA ILE A 279 13.50 9.53 -12.28
C ILE A 279 12.27 9.03 -13.05
N GLU A 280 12.36 8.94 -14.36
CA GLU A 280 11.32 8.43 -15.26
C GLU A 280 10.97 6.97 -15.00
N LYS A 281 11.89 6.19 -14.40
CA LYS A 281 11.62 4.84 -13.94
C LYS A 281 10.80 4.78 -12.63
N PHE A 282 10.56 5.92 -11.97
CA PHE A 282 9.85 6.04 -10.71
C PHE A 282 8.52 6.78 -10.90
N PRO A 283 7.47 6.10 -11.37
CA PRO A 283 6.17 6.75 -11.51
C PRO A 283 5.67 7.28 -10.18
N MET A 284 4.95 8.41 -10.23
CA MET A 284 4.38 9.05 -9.06
C MET A 284 2.95 9.51 -9.36
N ASN A 285 2.06 9.34 -8.39
CA ASN A 285 0.69 9.85 -8.40
C ASN A 285 0.30 10.53 -7.09
N LEU A 286 1.23 10.65 -6.14
CA LEU A 286 0.97 11.28 -4.84
C LEU A 286 0.56 12.75 -4.95
N LYS A 287 0.86 13.43 -6.06
CA LYS A 287 0.39 14.79 -6.32
C LYS A 287 -1.13 14.85 -6.29
N GLU A 288 -1.79 13.83 -6.81
CA GLU A 288 -3.23 13.73 -6.95
C GLU A 288 -3.91 13.09 -5.72
N TYR A 289 -3.29 12.05 -5.15
CA TYR A 289 -3.95 11.22 -4.15
C TYR A 289 -3.39 11.38 -2.73
N GLY A 290 -2.26 12.08 -2.57
CA GLY A 290 -1.54 12.12 -1.30
C GLY A 290 -0.95 10.76 -0.93
N ASN A 291 -0.69 10.57 0.35
CA ASN A 291 -0.23 9.31 0.92
C ASN A 291 -1.44 8.46 1.33
N THR A 292 -1.71 7.39 0.59
CA THR A 292 -2.79 6.42 0.86
C THR A 292 -2.26 5.12 1.50
N SER A 293 -1.13 5.17 2.23
CA SER A 293 -0.53 4.05 2.97
C SER A 293 -0.41 2.77 2.13
N SER A 294 -1.00 1.65 2.59
CA SER A 294 -0.96 0.35 1.92
C SER A 294 -1.60 0.35 0.53
N ALA A 295 -2.56 1.25 0.27
CA ALA A 295 -3.24 1.38 -1.01
C ALA A 295 -2.38 2.05 -2.10
N SER A 296 -1.32 2.78 -1.72
CA SER A 296 -0.57 3.63 -2.66
C SER A 296 0.12 2.86 -3.78
N ILE A 297 0.73 1.71 -3.48
CA ILE A 297 1.40 0.87 -4.48
C ILE A 297 0.38 0.28 -5.46
N PRO A 298 -0.69 -0.41 -5.04
CA PRO A 298 -1.63 -1.01 -5.97
C PRO A 298 -2.45 0.03 -6.77
N ILE A 299 -2.75 1.22 -6.22
CA ILE A 299 -3.35 2.32 -6.98
C ILE A 299 -2.40 2.77 -8.10
N LEU A 300 -1.11 2.94 -7.79
CA LEU A 300 -0.13 3.33 -8.80
C LEU A 300 0.11 2.24 -9.85
N LEU A 301 0.10 0.96 -9.45
CA LEU A 301 0.17 -0.17 -10.38
C LEU A 301 -1.01 -0.17 -11.35
N ASP A 302 -2.24 -0.01 -10.85
CA ASP A 302 -3.44 0.05 -11.68
C ASP A 302 -3.40 1.23 -12.65
N GLU A 303 -2.98 2.40 -12.18
CA GLU A 303 -2.83 3.58 -13.03
C GLU A 303 -1.77 3.38 -14.13
N CYS A 304 -0.62 2.79 -13.79
CA CYS A 304 0.43 2.48 -14.75
C CYS A 304 -0.01 1.42 -15.77
N ASN A 305 -0.77 0.40 -15.33
CA ASN A 305 -1.36 -0.61 -16.19
C ASN A 305 -2.34 0.01 -17.19
N ARG A 306 -3.33 0.76 -16.71
CA ARG A 306 -4.32 1.44 -17.57
C ARG A 306 -3.71 2.41 -18.57
N LYS A 307 -2.60 3.04 -18.22
CA LYS A 307 -1.83 3.94 -19.11
C LYS A 307 -0.89 3.20 -20.06
N GLY A 308 -0.85 1.86 -20.04
CA GLY A 308 0.04 1.05 -20.88
C GLY A 308 1.53 1.25 -20.60
N LYS A 309 1.89 1.74 -19.41
CA LYS A 309 3.28 1.96 -19.02
C LYS A 309 4.00 0.67 -18.63
N LEU A 310 3.26 -0.35 -18.21
CA LEU A 310 3.80 -1.65 -17.81
C LEU A 310 3.68 -2.61 -18.98
N LYS A 311 4.81 -3.06 -19.49
CA LYS A 311 4.84 -3.98 -20.65
C LYS A 311 5.00 -5.42 -20.16
N SER A 312 4.31 -6.37 -20.81
CA SER A 312 4.47 -7.78 -20.52
C SER A 312 5.94 -8.20 -20.58
N GLY A 313 6.36 -9.06 -19.66
CA GLY A 313 7.74 -9.50 -19.48
C GLY A 313 8.64 -8.53 -18.71
N SER A 314 8.23 -7.29 -18.49
CA SER A 314 9.03 -6.30 -17.75
C SER A 314 9.18 -6.67 -16.29
N LYS A 315 10.40 -6.48 -15.74
CA LYS A 315 10.67 -6.63 -14.32
C LYS A 315 10.43 -5.30 -13.62
N ILE A 316 9.63 -5.34 -12.57
CA ILE A 316 9.21 -4.18 -11.77
C ILE A 316 9.60 -4.44 -10.32
N VAL A 317 10.21 -3.45 -9.68
CA VAL A 317 10.43 -3.46 -8.23
C VAL A 317 9.24 -2.81 -7.55
N LEU A 318 8.63 -3.50 -6.59
CA LEU A 318 7.71 -2.92 -5.61
C LEU A 318 8.46 -2.70 -4.31
N ALA A 319 8.40 -1.50 -3.73
CA ALA A 319 9.03 -1.24 -2.44
C ALA A 319 8.13 -0.40 -1.53
N GLY A 320 7.94 -0.90 -0.31
CA GLY A 320 7.17 -0.27 0.76
C GLY A 320 8.03 0.02 1.97
N PHE A 321 7.65 1.05 2.72
CA PHE A 321 8.26 1.42 3.99
C PHE A 321 7.24 2.20 4.84
N GLY A 322 7.29 2.05 6.15
CA GLY A 322 6.33 2.73 7.03
C GLY A 322 6.47 2.37 8.49
N ALA A 323 5.36 2.56 9.20
CA ALA A 323 5.28 2.29 10.63
C ALA A 323 5.72 0.86 10.98
N GLY A 324 6.35 0.75 12.17
CA GLY A 324 6.91 -0.47 12.69
C GLY A 324 8.27 -0.22 13.38
N LEU A 325 9.33 0.36 12.77
CA LEU A 325 9.39 0.59 11.32
C LEU A 325 9.51 -0.71 10.55
N THR A 326 8.88 -0.76 9.39
CA THR A 326 9.01 -1.88 8.46
C THR A 326 9.39 -1.37 7.06
N TRP A 327 10.16 -2.14 6.32
CA TRP A 327 10.47 -1.84 4.93
C TRP A 327 10.79 -3.11 4.16
N GLY A 328 10.56 -3.08 2.87
CA GLY A 328 10.82 -4.23 2.03
C GLY A 328 10.67 -3.93 0.56
N ALA A 329 11.29 -4.79 -0.25
CA ALA A 329 11.15 -4.78 -1.68
C ALA A 329 10.93 -6.19 -2.23
N THR A 330 10.22 -6.26 -3.33
CA THR A 330 10.02 -7.48 -4.12
C THR A 330 10.11 -7.15 -5.60
N ILE A 331 10.40 -8.15 -6.40
CA ILE A 331 10.45 -8.02 -7.86
C ILE A 331 9.29 -8.84 -8.42
N ILE A 332 8.55 -8.24 -9.32
CA ILE A 332 7.51 -8.92 -10.09
C ILE A 332 7.88 -8.90 -11.57
N GLN A 333 7.46 -9.91 -12.29
CA GLN A 333 7.43 -9.89 -13.74
C GLN A 333 6.00 -9.58 -14.17
N TRP A 334 5.84 -8.52 -14.95
CA TRP A 334 4.52 -8.09 -15.40
C TRP A 334 3.97 -9.04 -16.45
N SER A 335 2.67 -9.38 -16.35
CA SER A 335 2.00 -10.31 -17.29
C SER A 335 1.61 -9.66 -18.58
#